data_3ae0b2947db7c735fa0abf46a2f00638
#
_entry.id   3ae0b2947db7c735fa0abf46a2f00638
#
_cell.length_a   1.000
_cell.length_b   1.000
_cell.length_c   1.000
_cell.angle_alpha   90.00
_cell.angle_beta   90.00
_cell.angle_gamma   90.00
#
_symmetry.space_group_name_H-M   'P 1'
#
loop_
_entity.id
_entity.type
_entity.pdbx_description
1 polymer ?
#
loop_
_entity_poly.entity_id
_entity_poly.type
_entity_poly.pdbx_seq_one_letter_code
_entity_poly.pdbx_strand_id
1 'polypeptide(L)'
;MKKKIIYFFVFLVLLSVKTIAQVENIAPAIQQIFKEEKVVGLSVAVVKDNKIVYTNSFGTSNLEKGTPLNNNNIFRIASISKSFSATSIMQLIEAGKLDLDEDVSNLVGFPIRHPKYPETIITLRLLMSHQSSINDSEGYFSLDNINPAKNPNWQKCYNDYEPGKGYQYCNLNYNMIGTIVERTSGERFDQYVKHHILDPLKLYGGYCVDSLDKTRFANIYEYNT
;
A
#
# COMPACT_ATOMS: atom_id res chain seq x y z
N MET A 1 35.01 28.53 -36.52
CA MET A 1 34.75 27.42 -35.61
C MET A 1 34.47 27.87 -34.16
N LYS A 2 35.24 28.74 -33.53
CA LYS A 2 35.06 29.18 -32.13
C LYS A 2 33.68 29.79 -31.81
N LYS A 3 33.07 30.61 -32.68
CA LYS A 3 31.75 31.19 -32.44
C LYS A 3 30.58 30.16 -32.42
N LYS A 4 30.62 29.11 -33.24
CA LYS A 4 29.59 28.05 -33.26
C LYS A 4 29.61 27.19 -32.00
N ILE A 5 30.78 26.98 -31.40
CA ILE A 5 30.96 26.24 -30.15
C ILE A 5 30.36 27.02 -28.95
N ILE A 6 30.52 28.35 -28.94
CA ILE A 6 29.98 29.23 -27.87
C ILE A 6 28.46 29.20 -27.92
N TYR A 7 27.81 29.27 -29.08
CA TYR A 7 26.34 29.19 -29.19
C TYR A 7 25.79 27.83 -28.78
N PHE A 8 26.52 26.75 -29.06
CA PHE A 8 26.13 25.40 -28.64
C PHE A 8 26.19 25.25 -27.12
N PHE A 9 27.21 25.78 -26.47
CA PHE A 9 27.37 25.78 -25.01
C PHE A 9 26.29 26.64 -24.32
N VAL A 10 25.98 27.82 -24.83
CA VAL A 10 24.93 28.69 -24.32
C VAL A 10 23.55 28.03 -24.48
N PHE A 11 23.29 27.31 -25.57
CA PHE A 11 22.05 26.58 -25.80
C PHE A 11 21.89 25.39 -24.82
N LEU A 12 22.98 24.67 -24.51
CA LEU A 12 22.99 23.58 -23.53
C LEU A 12 22.73 24.09 -22.10
N VAL A 13 23.29 25.23 -21.73
CA VAL A 13 23.05 25.87 -20.41
C VAL A 13 21.60 26.36 -20.28
N LEU A 14 21.01 26.91 -21.35
CA LEU A 14 19.61 27.34 -21.35
C LEU A 14 18.61 26.16 -21.26
N LEU A 15 18.97 24.97 -21.78
CA LEU A 15 18.15 23.77 -21.64
C LEU A 15 18.18 23.20 -20.21
N SER A 16 19.31 23.31 -19.50
CA SER A 16 19.43 22.86 -18.11
C SER A 16 18.69 23.78 -17.13
N VAL A 17 18.61 25.07 -17.40
CA VAL A 17 17.89 26.04 -16.54
C VAL A 17 16.37 25.80 -16.56
N LYS A 18 15.79 25.37 -17.70
CA LYS A 18 14.34 25.06 -17.77
C LYS A 18 13.91 23.89 -16.91
N THR A 19 14.78 22.90 -16.68
CA THR A 19 14.48 21.72 -15.85
C THR A 19 14.46 22.06 -14.36
N ILE A 20 15.25 23.00 -13.91
CA ILE A 20 15.26 23.46 -12.51
C ILE A 20 14.04 24.35 -12.23
N ALA A 21 13.67 25.24 -13.16
CA ALA A 21 12.52 26.13 -13.02
C ALA A 21 11.15 25.40 -12.91
N GLN A 22 11.03 24.18 -13.44
CA GLN A 22 9.80 23.39 -13.30
C GLN A 22 9.61 22.81 -11.89
N VAL A 23 10.69 22.53 -11.18
CA VAL A 23 10.64 22.01 -9.80
C VAL A 23 10.39 23.14 -8.80
N GLU A 24 10.94 24.33 -9.03
CA GLU A 24 10.72 25.51 -8.16
C GLU A 24 9.26 25.99 -8.16
N ASN A 25 8.49 25.73 -9.21
CA ASN A 25 7.09 26.16 -9.32
C ASN A 25 6.07 25.19 -8.70
N ILE A 26 6.48 24.02 -8.22
CA ILE A 26 5.56 23.02 -7.62
C ILE A 26 5.06 23.48 -6.24
N ALA A 27 5.91 24.07 -5.43
CA ALA A 27 5.57 24.41 -4.04
C ALA A 27 4.39 25.39 -3.90
N PRO A 28 4.29 26.49 -4.67
CA PRO A 28 3.13 27.38 -4.64
C PRO A 28 1.82 26.69 -5.05
N ALA A 29 1.85 25.85 -6.08
CA ALA A 29 0.67 25.09 -6.54
C ALA A 29 0.18 24.11 -5.48
N ILE A 30 1.08 23.37 -4.85
CA ILE A 30 0.75 22.46 -3.74
C ILE A 30 0.20 23.24 -2.55
N GLN A 31 0.78 24.38 -2.22
CA GLN A 31 0.31 25.21 -1.12
C GLN A 31 -1.09 25.81 -1.40
N GLN A 32 -1.40 26.11 -2.64
CA GLN A 32 -2.72 26.54 -3.05
C GLN A 32 -3.73 25.40 -2.85
N ILE A 33 -3.46 24.20 -3.37
CA ILE A 33 -4.30 22.99 -3.19
C ILE A 33 -4.50 22.71 -1.69
N PHE A 34 -3.41 22.75 -0.89
CA PHE A 34 -3.48 22.54 0.56
C PHE A 34 -4.50 23.48 1.24
N LYS A 35 -4.54 24.76 0.82
CA LYS A 35 -5.47 25.75 1.36
C LYS A 35 -6.90 25.55 0.87
N GLU A 36 -7.07 25.27 -0.42
CA GLU A 36 -8.38 25.10 -1.08
C GLU A 36 -9.09 23.86 -0.50
N GLU A 37 -8.39 22.75 -0.34
CA GLU A 37 -8.92 21.49 0.20
C GLU A 37 -9.00 21.47 1.73
N LYS A 38 -8.59 22.55 2.41
CA LYS A 38 -8.59 22.67 3.87
C LYS A 38 -7.94 21.50 4.60
N VAL A 39 -6.85 20.96 4.05
CA VAL A 39 -6.14 19.80 4.58
C VAL A 39 -5.44 20.17 5.88
N VAL A 40 -5.52 19.32 6.92
CA VAL A 40 -4.84 19.55 8.20
C VAL A 40 -3.33 19.42 8.08
N GLY A 41 -2.89 18.40 7.36
CA GLY A 41 -1.48 18.10 7.13
C GLY A 41 -1.26 17.38 5.80
N LEU A 42 -0.26 17.79 5.05
CA LEU A 42 0.10 17.22 3.75
C LEU A 42 1.62 17.07 3.65
N SER A 43 2.10 15.88 3.32
CA SER A 43 3.48 15.65 2.94
C SER A 43 3.54 15.18 1.49
N VAL A 44 4.47 15.76 0.74
CA VAL A 44 4.65 15.48 -0.69
C VAL A 44 6.10 15.11 -0.97
N ALA A 45 6.28 14.04 -1.73
CA ALA A 45 7.58 13.68 -2.31
C ALA A 45 7.42 13.45 -3.81
N VAL A 46 8.33 14.00 -4.61
CA VAL A 46 8.39 13.78 -6.05
C VAL A 46 9.70 13.06 -6.37
N VAL A 47 9.58 11.92 -7.05
CA VAL A 47 10.72 11.14 -7.50
C VAL A 47 10.79 11.21 -9.02
N LYS A 48 11.98 11.50 -9.55
CA LYS A 48 12.27 11.50 -10.98
C LYS A 48 13.65 10.87 -11.19
N ASP A 49 13.75 9.96 -12.14
CA ASP A 49 15.00 9.25 -12.46
C ASP A 49 15.69 8.64 -11.21
N ASN A 50 14.90 7.95 -10.37
CA ASN A 50 15.29 7.34 -9.09
C ASN A 50 15.88 8.32 -8.06
N LYS A 51 15.61 9.62 -8.19
CA LYS A 51 16.06 10.65 -7.24
C LYS A 51 14.87 11.42 -6.70
N ILE A 52 14.90 11.71 -5.40
CA ILE A 52 13.95 12.64 -4.80
C ILE A 52 14.32 14.04 -5.32
N VAL A 53 13.46 14.64 -6.13
CA VAL A 53 13.66 15.98 -6.69
C VAL A 53 12.89 17.06 -5.92
N TYR A 54 11.92 16.65 -5.10
CA TYR A 54 11.17 17.55 -4.23
C TYR A 54 10.64 16.77 -3.02
N THR A 55 10.70 17.38 -1.84
CA THR A 55 10.00 16.90 -0.64
C THR A 55 9.64 18.09 0.23
N ASN A 56 8.43 18.13 0.72
CA ASN A 56 7.96 19.16 1.65
C ASN A 56 6.76 18.67 2.47
N SER A 57 6.53 19.30 3.60
CA SER A 57 5.40 19.06 4.49
C SER A 57 4.73 20.39 4.84
N PHE A 58 3.40 20.41 4.86
CA PHE A 58 2.55 21.58 5.11
C PHE A 58 1.57 21.28 6.22
N GLY A 59 1.21 22.29 7.01
CA GLY A 59 0.22 22.20 8.07
C GLY A 59 0.72 21.58 9.36
N THR A 60 -0.14 20.81 10.04
CA THR A 60 0.12 20.30 11.40
C THR A 60 -0.01 18.77 11.47
N SER A 61 0.80 18.15 12.30
CA SER A 61 0.72 16.73 12.66
C SER A 61 -0.26 16.47 13.80
N ASN A 62 -0.51 17.49 14.62
CA ASN A 62 -1.46 17.45 15.75
C ASN A 62 -2.12 18.83 15.88
N LEU A 63 -3.43 18.90 15.59
CA LEU A 63 -4.20 20.14 15.56
C LEU A 63 -4.36 20.74 16.96
N GLU A 64 -4.65 19.88 17.94
CA GLU A 64 -4.93 20.28 19.33
C GLU A 64 -3.69 20.89 20.01
N LYS A 65 -2.50 20.39 19.62
CA LYS A 65 -1.21 20.88 20.14
C LYS A 65 -0.55 21.93 19.24
N GLY A 66 -1.11 22.20 18.06
CA GLY A 66 -0.50 23.08 17.07
C GLY A 66 0.88 22.59 16.59
N THR A 67 1.14 21.28 16.63
CA THR A 67 2.45 20.72 16.28
C THR A 67 2.65 20.77 14.77
N PRO A 68 3.69 21.47 14.25
CA PRO A 68 3.94 21.51 12.81
C PRO A 68 4.23 20.12 12.23
N LEU A 69 3.71 19.88 11.03
CA LEU A 69 4.07 18.69 10.25
C LEU A 69 5.46 18.87 9.63
N ASN A 70 6.24 17.80 9.62
CA ASN A 70 7.57 17.77 9.00
C ASN A 70 7.83 16.44 8.28
N ASN A 71 8.91 16.37 7.51
CA ASN A 71 9.25 15.21 6.68
C ASN A 71 9.59 13.92 7.47
N ASN A 72 9.72 14.00 8.80
CA ASN A 72 9.96 12.84 9.66
C ASN A 72 8.66 12.27 10.26
N ASN A 73 7.52 12.91 10.04
CA ASN A 73 6.25 12.38 10.52
C ASN A 73 5.85 11.12 9.76
N ILE A 74 5.11 10.26 10.45
CA ILE A 74 4.62 8.98 9.94
C ILE A 74 3.11 9.09 9.77
N PHE A 75 2.63 8.68 8.61
CA PHE A 75 1.22 8.65 8.27
C PHE A 75 0.68 7.22 8.23
N ARG A 76 -0.58 7.06 8.60
CA ARG A 76 -1.35 5.88 8.24
C ARG A 76 -1.64 5.93 6.74
N ILE A 77 -1.15 4.95 5.99
CA ILE A 77 -1.31 4.89 4.53
C ILE A 77 -2.44 3.96 4.08
N ALA A 78 -3.23 3.43 5.03
CA ALA A 78 -4.39 2.59 4.79
C ALA A 78 -4.13 1.50 3.72
N SER A 79 -4.96 1.41 2.68
CA SER A 79 -4.87 0.34 1.66
C SER A 79 -3.65 0.42 0.74
N ILE A 80 -2.87 1.50 0.74
CA ILE A 80 -1.55 1.51 0.09
C ILE A 80 -0.65 0.42 0.70
N SER A 81 -0.86 0.07 1.98
CA SER A 81 -0.17 -1.03 2.65
C SER A 81 -0.29 -2.37 1.91
N LYS A 82 -1.36 -2.59 1.14
CA LYS A 82 -1.54 -3.81 0.34
C LYS A 82 -0.42 -4.04 -0.68
N SER A 83 0.25 -2.99 -1.14
CA SER A 83 1.40 -3.12 -2.04
C SER A 83 2.56 -3.85 -1.37
N PHE A 84 2.80 -3.62 -0.07
CA PHE A 84 3.82 -4.36 0.68
C PHE A 84 3.43 -5.83 0.88
N SER A 85 2.14 -6.11 1.14
CA SER A 85 1.64 -7.48 1.21
C SER A 85 1.82 -8.22 -0.12
N ALA A 86 1.52 -7.56 -1.25
CA ALA A 86 1.74 -8.11 -2.58
C ALA A 86 3.23 -8.34 -2.86
N THR A 87 4.09 -7.39 -2.48
CA THR A 87 5.55 -7.54 -2.61
C THR A 87 6.06 -8.75 -1.80
N SER A 88 5.55 -8.96 -0.58
CA SER A 88 5.91 -10.12 0.24
C SER A 88 5.57 -11.44 -0.45
N ILE A 89 4.38 -11.54 -1.05
CA ILE A 89 3.99 -12.72 -1.85
C ILE A 89 4.92 -12.91 -3.04
N MET A 90 5.23 -11.84 -3.78
CA MET A 90 6.11 -11.94 -4.95
C MET A 90 7.54 -12.36 -4.57
N GLN A 91 8.06 -11.93 -3.42
CA GLN A 91 9.34 -12.42 -2.89
C GLN A 91 9.31 -13.93 -2.58
N LEU A 92 8.20 -14.42 -2.00
CA LEU A 92 8.04 -15.84 -1.70
C LEU A 92 7.89 -16.69 -2.98
N ILE A 93 7.25 -16.15 -4.01
CA ILE A 93 7.17 -16.78 -5.34
C ILE A 93 8.56 -16.81 -6.00
N GLU A 94 9.29 -15.71 -5.99
CA GLU A 94 10.66 -15.62 -6.52
C GLU A 94 11.60 -16.62 -5.82
N ALA A 95 11.39 -16.85 -4.53
CA ALA A 95 12.10 -17.86 -3.74
C ALA A 95 11.61 -19.30 -3.98
N GLY A 96 10.65 -19.54 -4.88
CA GLY A 96 10.08 -20.85 -5.20
C GLY A 96 9.24 -21.47 -4.07
N LYS A 97 8.75 -20.67 -3.12
CA LYS A 97 7.96 -21.12 -1.97
C LYS A 97 6.45 -21.06 -2.19
N LEU A 98 5.98 -20.31 -3.18
CA LEU A 98 4.58 -20.13 -3.55
C LEU A 98 4.41 -20.12 -5.05
N ASP A 99 3.20 -20.42 -5.52
CA ASP A 99 2.75 -20.20 -6.89
C ASP A 99 1.50 -19.30 -6.89
N LEU A 100 1.39 -18.38 -7.88
CA LEU A 100 0.24 -17.49 -8.01
C LEU A 100 -1.07 -18.24 -8.26
N ASP A 101 -1.00 -19.40 -8.90
CA ASP A 101 -2.16 -20.19 -9.27
C ASP A 101 -2.42 -21.34 -8.27
N GLU A 102 -1.69 -21.34 -7.14
CA GLU A 102 -1.93 -22.26 -6.04
C GLU A 102 -3.28 -22.02 -5.37
N ASP A 103 -3.94 -23.11 -4.98
CA ASP A 103 -5.20 -23.10 -4.24
C ASP A 103 -5.01 -22.53 -2.83
N VAL A 104 -5.68 -21.41 -2.55
CA VAL A 104 -5.57 -20.74 -1.25
C VAL A 104 -6.03 -21.61 -0.08
N SER A 105 -6.89 -22.62 -0.29
CA SER A 105 -7.28 -23.55 0.77
C SER A 105 -6.09 -24.28 1.37
N ASN A 106 -5.14 -24.68 0.54
CA ASN A 106 -3.91 -25.34 0.99
C ASN A 106 -3.03 -24.39 1.79
N LEU A 107 -2.98 -23.13 1.35
CA LEU A 107 -2.14 -22.09 1.95
C LEU A 107 -2.66 -21.62 3.31
N VAL A 108 -3.99 -21.44 3.46
CA VAL A 108 -4.58 -20.99 4.74
C VAL A 108 -4.89 -22.14 5.70
N GLY A 109 -4.98 -23.39 5.19
CA GLY A 109 -5.16 -24.60 6.00
C GLY A 109 -6.61 -24.97 6.33
N PHE A 110 -7.57 -24.40 5.61
CA PHE A 110 -8.98 -24.81 5.64
C PHE A 110 -9.66 -24.50 4.29
N PRO A 111 -10.81 -25.15 3.97
CA PRO A 111 -11.46 -24.98 2.68
C PRO A 111 -11.92 -23.54 2.44
N ILE A 112 -11.44 -22.95 1.34
CA ILE A 112 -11.93 -21.70 0.77
C ILE A 112 -12.58 -22.05 -0.56
N ARG A 113 -13.92 -22.22 -0.56
CA ARG A 113 -14.69 -22.64 -1.72
C ARG A 113 -15.97 -21.82 -1.83
N HIS A 114 -16.23 -21.38 -3.04
CA HIS A 114 -17.47 -20.64 -3.33
C HIS A 114 -18.67 -21.58 -3.20
N PRO A 115 -19.74 -21.23 -2.45
CA PRO A 115 -20.86 -22.15 -2.18
C PRO A 115 -21.63 -22.59 -3.44
N LYS A 116 -21.69 -21.73 -4.48
CA LYS A 116 -22.34 -22.04 -5.76
C LYS A 116 -21.39 -22.62 -6.81
N TYR A 117 -20.08 -22.47 -6.64
CA TYR A 117 -19.04 -22.90 -7.59
C TYR A 117 -17.92 -23.65 -6.84
N PRO A 118 -18.23 -24.77 -6.17
CA PRO A 118 -17.28 -25.45 -5.29
C PRO A 118 -16.09 -26.06 -6.03
N GLU A 119 -16.25 -26.36 -7.31
CA GLU A 119 -15.19 -26.94 -8.16
C GLU A 119 -14.19 -25.87 -8.66
N THR A 120 -14.59 -24.59 -8.63
CA THR A 120 -13.69 -23.50 -9.04
C THR A 120 -12.75 -23.15 -7.88
N ILE A 121 -11.47 -23.42 -8.06
CA ILE A 121 -10.45 -23.08 -7.06
C ILE A 121 -10.26 -21.55 -7.00
N ILE A 122 -10.11 -21.05 -5.78
CA ILE A 122 -9.71 -19.67 -5.56
C ILE A 122 -8.20 -19.65 -5.39
N THR A 123 -7.51 -18.97 -6.30
CA THR A 123 -6.06 -18.92 -6.33
C THR A 123 -5.52 -17.68 -5.63
N LEU A 124 -4.23 -17.69 -5.29
CA LEU A 124 -3.53 -16.53 -4.76
C LEU A 124 -3.61 -15.32 -5.71
N ARG A 125 -3.55 -15.56 -7.02
CA ARG A 125 -3.77 -14.54 -8.07
C ARG A 125 -5.13 -13.86 -7.94
N LEU A 126 -6.20 -14.63 -7.73
CA LEU A 126 -7.56 -14.11 -7.59
C LEU A 126 -7.74 -13.29 -6.30
N LEU A 127 -7.07 -13.67 -5.20
CA LEU A 127 -7.07 -12.85 -3.98
C LEU A 127 -6.40 -11.50 -4.23
N MET A 128 -5.19 -11.51 -4.80
CA MET A 128 -4.38 -10.30 -5.02
C MET A 128 -5.05 -9.32 -5.97
N SER A 129 -5.79 -9.82 -6.96
CA SER A 129 -6.49 -9.01 -7.97
C SER A 129 -7.93 -8.65 -7.59
N HIS A 130 -8.41 -9.05 -6.39
CA HIS A 130 -9.80 -8.86 -5.96
C HIS A 130 -10.85 -9.51 -6.87
N GLN A 131 -10.49 -10.64 -7.50
CA GLN A 131 -11.36 -11.41 -8.39
C GLN A 131 -11.80 -12.73 -7.76
N SER A 132 -11.59 -12.92 -6.48
CA SER A 132 -11.90 -14.15 -5.74
C SER A 132 -13.38 -14.43 -5.54
N SER A 133 -14.26 -13.47 -5.87
CA SER A 133 -15.70 -13.48 -5.50
C SER A 133 -15.96 -13.40 -3.99
N ILE A 134 -14.93 -13.14 -3.16
CA ILE A 134 -15.06 -12.93 -1.72
C ILE A 134 -15.40 -11.46 -1.45
N ASN A 135 -16.16 -11.23 -0.37
CA ASN A 135 -16.55 -9.90 0.11
C ASN A 135 -16.35 -9.75 1.63
N ASP A 136 -16.52 -8.54 2.14
CA ASP A 136 -16.31 -8.19 3.56
C ASP A 136 -17.62 -8.18 4.39
N SER A 137 -18.72 -8.78 3.92
CA SER A 137 -20.06 -8.66 4.57
C SER A 137 -20.13 -9.21 6.00
N GLU A 138 -19.34 -10.23 6.31
CA GLU A 138 -19.24 -10.80 7.67
C GLU A 138 -18.01 -10.20 8.44
N GLY A 139 -17.41 -9.12 7.88
CA GLY A 139 -16.18 -8.50 8.39
C GLY A 139 -14.91 -9.10 7.79
N TYR A 140 -13.77 -8.46 8.10
CA TYR A 140 -12.50 -8.83 7.47
C TYR A 140 -11.32 -8.95 8.45
N PHE A 141 -11.53 -8.74 9.75
CA PHE A 141 -10.44 -8.79 10.74
C PHE A 141 -10.05 -10.20 11.18
N SER A 142 -10.88 -11.21 10.88
CA SER A 142 -10.61 -12.60 11.21
C SER A 142 -10.94 -13.51 10.04
N LEU A 143 -10.09 -14.51 9.79
CA LEU A 143 -10.37 -15.57 8.82
C LEU A 143 -11.46 -16.55 9.31
N ASP A 144 -11.82 -16.51 10.59
CA ASP A 144 -12.94 -17.27 11.13
C ASP A 144 -14.26 -16.90 10.44
N ASN A 145 -14.37 -15.64 9.93
CA ASN A 145 -15.58 -15.17 9.25
C ASN A 145 -15.93 -15.98 7.98
N ILE A 146 -14.91 -16.44 7.25
CA ILE A 146 -15.09 -17.24 6.02
C ILE A 146 -14.88 -18.74 6.26
N ASN A 147 -14.47 -19.15 7.46
CA ASN A 147 -14.20 -20.54 7.78
C ASN A 147 -15.51 -21.30 8.06
N PRO A 148 -15.87 -22.34 7.25
CA PRO A 148 -17.12 -23.10 7.45
C PRO A 148 -17.20 -23.80 8.83
N ALA A 149 -16.08 -24.14 9.43
CA ALA A 149 -16.03 -24.78 10.75
C ALA A 149 -16.21 -23.78 11.91
N LYS A 150 -16.14 -22.47 11.65
CA LYS A 150 -16.16 -21.41 12.68
C LYS A 150 -17.39 -20.50 12.55
N ASN A 151 -17.81 -20.17 11.33
CA ASN A 151 -18.92 -19.26 11.08
C ASN A 151 -20.04 -19.97 10.32
N PRO A 152 -21.25 -20.14 10.91
CA PRO A 152 -22.39 -20.74 10.20
C PRO A 152 -22.88 -19.88 9.01
N ASN A 153 -22.50 -18.60 8.97
CA ASN A 153 -22.86 -17.66 7.89
C ASN A 153 -21.74 -17.47 6.86
N TRP A 154 -20.72 -18.31 6.84
CA TRP A 154 -19.55 -18.19 5.97
C TRP A 154 -19.89 -17.96 4.49
N GLN A 155 -21.03 -18.49 4.00
CA GLN A 155 -21.47 -18.34 2.61
C GLN A 155 -21.74 -16.86 2.25
N LYS A 156 -22.10 -16.03 3.23
CA LYS A 156 -22.33 -14.59 3.01
C LYS A 156 -21.04 -13.82 2.65
N CYS A 157 -19.87 -14.41 2.93
CA CYS A 157 -18.60 -13.87 2.49
C CYS A 157 -18.36 -13.97 0.98
N TYR A 158 -19.32 -14.49 0.20
CA TYR A 158 -19.18 -14.66 -1.25
C TYR A 158 -20.23 -13.84 -2.02
N ASN A 159 -19.82 -13.31 -3.17
CA ASN A 159 -20.72 -12.64 -4.12
C ASN A 159 -21.44 -13.68 -5.00
N ASP A 160 -22.36 -13.23 -5.85
CA ASP A 160 -23.18 -14.11 -6.70
C ASP A 160 -22.52 -14.52 -8.03
N TYR A 161 -21.22 -14.30 -8.21
CA TYR A 161 -20.51 -14.66 -9.43
C TYR A 161 -19.36 -15.63 -9.16
N GLU A 162 -19.03 -16.41 -10.18
CA GLU A 162 -17.94 -17.38 -10.15
C GLU A 162 -16.59 -16.69 -9.92
N PRO A 163 -15.67 -17.23 -9.09
CA PRO A 163 -14.31 -16.73 -8.96
C PRO A 163 -13.63 -16.54 -10.33
N GLY A 164 -13.01 -15.39 -10.54
CA GLY A 164 -12.40 -14.98 -11.80
C GLY A 164 -13.35 -14.32 -12.81
N LYS A 165 -14.66 -14.25 -12.55
CA LYS A 165 -15.65 -13.67 -13.47
C LYS A 165 -16.13 -12.27 -13.07
N GLY A 166 -15.64 -11.73 -11.96
CA GLY A 166 -16.00 -10.40 -11.50
C GLY A 166 -14.91 -9.76 -10.61
N TYR A 167 -15.11 -8.51 -10.30
CA TYR A 167 -14.24 -7.74 -9.40
C TYR A 167 -15.05 -7.23 -8.22
N GLN A 168 -14.53 -7.48 -7.01
CA GLN A 168 -15.03 -6.87 -5.78
C GLN A 168 -13.85 -6.60 -4.87
N TYR A 169 -13.59 -5.33 -4.58
CA TYR A 169 -12.60 -4.96 -3.58
C TYR A 169 -12.94 -5.61 -2.24
N CYS A 170 -11.99 -6.31 -1.63
CA CYS A 170 -12.21 -7.09 -0.42
C CYS A 170 -10.96 -7.05 0.48
N ASN A 171 -11.12 -6.59 1.72
CA ASN A 171 -10.03 -6.54 2.69
C ASN A 171 -9.70 -7.94 3.24
N LEU A 172 -10.69 -8.82 3.35
CA LEU A 172 -10.50 -10.20 3.80
C LEU A 172 -9.50 -10.96 2.91
N ASN A 173 -9.48 -10.69 1.58
CA ASN A 173 -8.46 -11.23 0.68
C ASN A 173 -7.05 -10.93 1.18
N TYR A 174 -6.79 -9.70 1.61
CA TYR A 174 -5.47 -9.29 2.04
C TYR A 174 -5.12 -9.72 3.47
N ASN A 175 -6.12 -9.99 4.32
CA ASN A 175 -5.89 -10.70 5.58
C ASN A 175 -5.48 -12.16 5.35
N MET A 176 -6.08 -12.84 4.35
CA MET A 176 -5.60 -14.16 3.92
C MET A 176 -4.17 -14.10 3.40
N ILE A 177 -3.83 -13.10 2.57
CA ILE A 177 -2.47 -12.89 2.08
C ILE A 177 -1.48 -12.72 3.23
N GLY A 178 -1.81 -11.93 4.26
CA GLY A 178 -0.97 -11.81 5.47
C GLY A 178 -0.75 -13.17 6.15
N THR A 179 -1.81 -13.95 6.34
CA THR A 179 -1.72 -15.30 6.91
C THR A 179 -0.88 -16.24 6.05
N ILE A 180 -1.00 -16.17 4.72
CA ILE A 180 -0.20 -16.97 3.80
C ILE A 180 1.29 -16.63 3.93
N VAL A 181 1.63 -15.34 4.00
CA VAL A 181 3.02 -14.92 4.23
C VAL A 181 3.55 -15.52 5.54
N GLU A 182 2.80 -15.43 6.64
CA GLU A 182 3.23 -16.00 7.94
C GLU A 182 3.45 -17.51 7.88
N ARG A 183 2.49 -18.24 7.29
CA ARG A 183 2.56 -19.70 7.20
C ARG A 183 3.70 -20.19 6.31
N THR A 184 3.97 -19.47 5.22
CA THR A 184 4.99 -19.85 4.24
C THR A 184 6.39 -19.45 4.68
N SER A 185 6.54 -18.29 5.33
CA SER A 185 7.84 -17.78 5.76
C SER A 185 8.25 -18.29 7.15
N GLY A 186 7.30 -18.60 8.02
CA GLY A 186 7.52 -18.87 9.43
C GLY A 186 7.72 -17.61 10.28
N GLU A 187 7.59 -16.42 9.69
CA GLU A 187 7.73 -15.13 10.37
C GLU A 187 6.37 -14.45 10.52
N ARG A 188 6.16 -13.69 11.60
CA ARG A 188 4.99 -12.81 11.70
C ARG A 188 4.99 -11.82 10.53
N PHE A 189 3.82 -11.52 9.98
CA PHE A 189 3.67 -10.68 8.80
C PHE A 189 4.33 -9.30 8.94
N ASP A 190 4.14 -8.63 10.09
CA ASP A 190 4.76 -7.34 10.36
C ASP A 190 6.30 -7.41 10.40
N GLN A 191 6.87 -8.49 10.93
CA GLN A 191 8.31 -8.72 10.97
C GLN A 191 8.85 -9.08 9.58
N TYR A 192 8.13 -9.91 8.83
CA TYR A 192 8.50 -10.22 7.45
C TYR A 192 8.63 -8.95 6.61
N VAL A 193 7.58 -8.11 6.60
CA VAL A 193 7.62 -6.85 5.85
C VAL A 193 8.76 -5.94 6.32
N LYS A 194 8.97 -5.86 7.63
CA LYS A 194 10.07 -5.07 8.19
C LYS A 194 11.43 -5.56 7.69
N HIS A 195 11.73 -6.84 7.89
CA HIS A 195 13.06 -7.40 7.61
C HIS A 195 13.37 -7.51 6.12
N HIS A 196 12.36 -7.89 5.31
CA HIS A 196 12.58 -8.24 3.90
C HIS A 196 12.26 -7.10 2.93
N ILE A 197 11.56 -6.04 3.39
CA ILE A 197 11.18 -4.92 2.52
C ILE A 197 11.65 -3.59 3.10
N LEU A 198 11.22 -3.24 4.33
CA LEU A 198 11.46 -1.90 4.86
C LEU A 198 12.93 -1.65 5.23
N ASP A 199 13.55 -2.57 5.96
CA ASP A 199 14.96 -2.43 6.40
C ASP A 199 15.94 -2.41 5.21
N PRO A 200 15.85 -3.29 4.18
CA PRO A 200 16.68 -3.21 2.99
C PRO A 200 16.55 -1.89 2.23
N LEU A 201 15.33 -1.33 2.20
CA LEU A 201 15.05 -0.05 1.56
C LEU A 201 15.34 1.15 2.48
N LYS A 202 15.77 0.92 3.73
CA LYS A 202 16.00 1.95 4.77
C LYS A 202 14.76 2.82 5.02
N LEU A 203 13.58 2.21 4.93
CA LEU A 203 12.30 2.86 5.20
C LEU A 203 11.94 2.71 6.67
N TYR A 204 11.49 3.80 7.29
CA TYR A 204 10.98 3.78 8.65
C TYR A 204 9.46 3.75 8.65
N GLY A 205 8.90 2.65 9.14
CA GLY A 205 7.46 2.38 9.18
C GLY A 205 7.19 0.94 9.59
N GLY A 206 5.94 0.49 9.50
CA GLY A 206 5.58 -0.89 9.79
C GLY A 206 4.10 -1.11 10.00
N TYR A 207 3.74 -2.37 10.26
CA TYR A 207 2.37 -2.81 10.53
C TYR A 207 2.06 -2.91 12.04
N CYS A 208 3.08 -2.93 12.89
CA CYS A 208 2.92 -2.95 14.34
C CYS A 208 3.17 -1.55 14.91
N VAL A 209 2.10 -0.86 15.28
CA VAL A 209 2.14 0.53 15.80
C VAL A 209 3.01 0.64 17.06
N ASP A 210 3.02 -0.39 17.91
CA ASP A 210 3.77 -0.37 19.16
C ASP A 210 5.28 -0.49 18.98
N SER A 211 5.74 -0.89 17.78
CA SER A 211 7.15 -0.94 17.43
C SER A 211 7.68 0.38 16.84
N LEU A 212 6.83 1.39 16.69
CA LEU A 212 7.17 2.67 16.06
C LEU A 212 7.24 3.81 17.08
N ASP A 213 8.06 4.81 16.77
CA ASP A 213 8.13 6.04 17.57
C ASP A 213 6.83 6.85 17.44
N LYS A 214 6.00 6.78 18.47
CA LYS A 214 4.68 7.44 18.52
C LYS A 214 4.77 8.97 18.49
N THR A 215 5.92 9.56 18.80
CA THR A 215 6.12 11.02 18.73
C THR A 215 6.14 11.53 17.30
N ARG A 216 6.38 10.64 16.33
CA ARG A 216 6.42 10.93 14.90
C ARG A 216 5.06 10.78 14.21
N PHE A 217 4.01 10.32 14.89
CA PHE A 217 2.72 10.09 14.26
C PHE A 217 2.03 11.41 13.91
N ALA A 218 1.54 11.49 12.67
CA ALA A 218 0.55 12.47 12.28
C ALA A 218 -0.84 11.95 12.67
N ASN A 219 -1.61 12.77 13.39
CA ASN A 219 -2.98 12.42 13.77
C ASN A 219 -3.88 12.36 12.53
N ILE A 220 -4.89 11.51 12.61
CA ILE A 220 -5.92 11.38 11.58
C ILE A 220 -7.10 12.24 12.02
N TYR A 221 -7.60 13.05 11.07
CA TYR A 221 -8.73 13.93 11.30
C TYR A 221 -9.84 13.62 10.29
N GLU A 222 -11.07 13.79 10.74
CA GLU A 222 -12.28 13.68 9.94
C GLU A 222 -13.07 14.98 10.06
N TYR A 223 -13.63 15.47 8.96
CA TYR A 223 -14.52 16.63 9.02
C TYR A 223 -15.88 16.20 9.58
N ASN A 224 -16.35 16.90 10.60
CA ASN A 224 -17.74 16.81 11.02
C ASN A 224 -18.58 17.59 9.99
N THR A 225 -19.32 16.89 9.15
CA THR A 225 -20.31 17.45 8.21
C THR A 225 -21.65 17.69 8.90
#